data_e65d21a2be7b80ca31046821498fc487
#
_entry.id   e65d21a2be7b80ca31046821498fc487
#
_cell.length_a   1.000
_cell.length_b   1.000
_cell.length_c   1.000
_cell.angle_alpha   90.00
_cell.angle_beta   90.00
_cell.angle_gamma   90.00
#
_symmetry.space_group_name_H-M   'P 1'
#
loop_
_entity.id
_entity.type
_entity.pdbx_description
1 polymer ?
#
loop_
_entity_poly.entity_id
_entity_poly.type
_entity_poly.pdbx_seq_one_letter_code
_entity_poly.pdbx_strand_id
1 'polypeptide(L)'
;MKRVILLSVLLCLFIFGNSIAQGKPEWNGIFNTINQDVQTNSKAYATLKEATETIGHRLTGSANGKKAEEYAYNLLKSYGYKDLHYQPFEVESWSRGKLSVTVGEQDKLQPVKAVTLAHSPVKSDITLELVDMGNGLEEDYLANPDKVKGKIALVYLGVLPGSKPGTKTLHRSEKTAIATKYGAKGIIIINTPDGGILLTGTASVTGKLIPIPAVCIGKEDGLRIRQQLAAGKLYSHIAMTNFSGMIKARNVVATIKGKKVPTEKIVIGGHLDSWDLATGAIDNGIGSFSVLDMARSFKKLNLQPDRTVEFVMFMGEEEGLLGSKAYVEEAVKNKSIAQLRYMLNYDMTNDPKGFSTTAEESKELFQYIGSIARSIDSSFKNQFRTGAGLHSDHQPFMLYGIPTGGGSGGGLPNNAGPCYHADCDKFSLVDEQGMKNTVRFSAMLLYGIADAPEIKAKHFTDEETKAFLLKNNLKEPLQIAGEWRWKE
;
A
#
# COMPACT_ATOMS: atom_id res chain seq x y z
N MET A 1 -68.03 30.12 49.86
CA MET A 1 -67.41 30.21 48.51
C MET A 1 -66.02 29.63 48.60
N LYS A 2 -65.85 28.35 48.25
CA LYS A 2 -64.54 27.65 48.22
C LYS A 2 -64.05 27.62 46.80
N ARG A 3 -62.89 28.24 46.50
CA ARG A 3 -62.20 28.18 45.20
C ARG A 3 -61.37 26.90 45.18
N VAL A 4 -61.67 26.03 44.21
CA VAL A 4 -60.90 24.85 43.89
C VAL A 4 -59.82 25.28 42.91
N ILE A 5 -58.53 25.14 43.25
CA ILE A 5 -57.41 25.35 42.38
C ILE A 5 -57.10 24.02 41.71
N LEU A 6 -57.28 23.97 40.37
CA LEU A 6 -56.91 22.83 39.53
C LEU A 6 -55.41 22.94 39.21
N LEU A 7 -54.60 22.02 39.72
CA LEU A 7 -53.17 21.91 39.39
C LEU A 7 -53.03 21.01 38.15
N SER A 8 -52.73 21.63 37.03
CA SER A 8 -52.41 20.90 35.79
C SER A 8 -50.95 20.40 35.87
N VAL A 9 -50.75 19.10 36.04
CA VAL A 9 -49.45 18.47 35.94
C VAL A 9 -49.15 18.26 34.46
N LEU A 10 -48.20 19.07 33.92
CA LEU A 10 -47.67 18.93 32.56
C LEU A 10 -46.63 17.78 32.57
N LEU A 11 -47.04 16.60 32.08
CA LEU A 11 -46.16 15.46 31.92
C LEU A 11 -45.26 15.68 30.71
N CYS A 12 -44.07 16.20 30.90
CA CYS A 12 -43.04 16.23 29.87
C CYS A 12 -42.56 14.80 29.56
N LEU A 13 -43.10 14.20 28.53
CA LEU A 13 -42.54 12.99 27.91
C LEU A 13 -41.17 13.38 27.28
N PHE A 14 -40.10 13.13 28.02
CA PHE A 14 -38.78 13.05 27.44
C PHE A 14 -38.74 11.85 26.49
N ILE A 15 -38.94 12.09 25.21
CA ILE A 15 -38.60 11.14 24.19
C ILE A 15 -37.06 11.06 24.20
N PHE A 16 -36.53 10.09 24.95
CA PHE A 16 -35.16 9.65 24.73
C PHE A 16 -35.11 9.16 23.28
N GLY A 17 -34.60 10.02 22.39
CA GLY A 17 -34.19 9.60 21.06
C GLY A 17 -33.16 8.49 21.26
N ASN A 18 -33.58 7.24 21.07
CA ASN A 18 -32.68 6.14 20.94
C ASN A 18 -31.74 6.50 19.79
N SER A 19 -30.48 6.85 20.11
CA SER A 19 -29.44 6.84 19.11
C SER A 19 -29.47 5.44 18.51
N ILE A 20 -29.91 5.32 17.27
CA ILE A 20 -29.96 4.05 16.55
C ILE A 20 -28.52 3.52 16.61
N ALA A 21 -28.35 2.40 17.30
CA ALA A 21 -27.06 1.73 17.37
C ALA A 21 -26.58 1.51 15.93
N GLN A 22 -25.34 1.94 15.63
CA GLN A 22 -24.79 1.88 14.27
C GLN A 22 -24.61 0.46 13.73
N GLY A 23 -25.02 -0.57 14.48
CA GLY A 23 -24.92 -1.97 14.11
C GLY A 23 -26.21 -2.73 14.34
N LYS A 24 -26.26 -3.93 13.80
CA LYS A 24 -27.40 -4.83 13.87
C LYS A 24 -27.15 -5.93 14.91
N PRO A 25 -28.18 -6.37 15.69
CA PRO A 25 -28.05 -7.42 16.72
C PRO A 25 -27.49 -8.75 16.16
N GLU A 26 -27.84 -9.09 14.92
CA GLU A 26 -27.40 -10.32 14.25
C GLU A 26 -25.90 -10.38 13.95
N TRP A 27 -25.16 -9.25 13.96
CA TRP A 27 -23.75 -9.24 13.67
C TRP A 27 -22.92 -10.12 14.60
N ASN A 28 -23.31 -10.22 15.85
CA ASN A 28 -22.59 -11.09 16.80
C ASN A 28 -22.59 -12.56 16.32
N GLY A 29 -23.73 -13.07 15.86
CA GLY A 29 -23.84 -14.43 15.31
C GLY A 29 -23.04 -14.59 14.02
N ILE A 30 -23.13 -13.62 13.11
CA ILE A 30 -22.41 -13.64 11.84
C ILE A 30 -20.89 -13.60 12.08
N PHE A 31 -20.42 -12.73 12.96
CA PHE A 31 -18.99 -12.60 13.26
C PHE A 31 -18.43 -13.85 13.94
N ASN A 32 -19.20 -14.49 14.84
CA ASN A 32 -18.82 -15.80 15.37
C ASN A 32 -18.69 -16.86 14.26
N THR A 33 -19.61 -16.87 13.31
CA THR A 33 -19.56 -17.80 12.17
C THR A 33 -18.35 -17.54 11.27
N ILE A 34 -18.02 -16.27 10.97
CA ILE A 34 -16.80 -15.87 10.26
C ILE A 34 -15.56 -16.36 11.03
N ASN A 35 -15.53 -16.10 12.35
CA ASN A 35 -14.41 -16.53 13.18
C ASN A 35 -14.18 -18.04 13.13
N GLN A 36 -15.25 -18.83 13.31
CA GLN A 36 -15.19 -20.29 13.27
C GLN A 36 -14.74 -20.81 11.91
N ASP A 37 -15.28 -20.27 10.81
CA ASP A 37 -14.89 -20.68 9.47
C ASP A 37 -13.40 -20.40 9.21
N VAL A 38 -12.93 -19.19 9.52
CA VAL A 38 -11.53 -18.82 9.26
C VAL A 38 -10.58 -19.63 10.12
N GLN A 39 -10.84 -19.80 11.41
CA GLN A 39 -9.98 -20.57 12.29
C GLN A 39 -9.83 -22.03 11.84
N THR A 40 -10.90 -22.61 11.27
CA THR A 40 -10.93 -24.03 10.88
C THR A 40 -10.56 -24.27 9.42
N ASN A 41 -10.94 -23.36 8.52
CA ASN A 41 -10.95 -23.61 7.07
C ASN A 41 -10.15 -22.57 6.26
N SER A 42 -9.44 -21.63 6.88
CA SER A 42 -8.63 -20.64 6.16
C SER A 42 -7.69 -21.33 5.16
N LYS A 43 -7.59 -20.74 4.00
CA LYS A 43 -6.68 -21.18 2.92
C LYS A 43 -5.57 -20.16 2.65
N ALA A 44 -5.60 -18.99 3.30
CA ALA A 44 -4.67 -17.89 3.02
C ALA A 44 -3.21 -18.35 3.04
N TYR A 45 -2.79 -19.00 4.13
CA TYR A 45 -1.42 -19.49 4.30
C TYR A 45 -1.05 -20.55 3.24
N ALA A 46 -1.94 -21.53 3.01
CA ALA A 46 -1.66 -22.62 2.06
C ALA A 46 -1.61 -22.13 0.60
N THR A 47 -2.52 -21.23 0.20
CA THR A 47 -2.53 -20.69 -1.16
C THR A 47 -1.39 -19.70 -1.40
N LEU A 48 -0.97 -18.93 -0.39
CA LEU A 48 0.24 -18.12 -0.48
C LEU A 48 1.49 -19.00 -0.63
N LYS A 49 1.60 -20.07 0.16
CA LYS A 49 2.70 -21.04 0.03
C LYS A 49 2.76 -21.59 -1.39
N GLU A 50 1.66 -22.10 -1.90
CA GLU A 50 1.56 -22.64 -3.27
C GLU A 50 1.99 -21.60 -4.32
N ALA A 51 1.51 -20.37 -4.21
CA ALA A 51 1.89 -19.30 -5.14
C ALA A 51 3.39 -18.98 -5.08
N THR A 52 4.00 -18.92 -3.88
CA THR A 52 5.44 -18.68 -3.75
C THR A 52 6.29 -19.82 -4.33
N GLU A 53 5.82 -21.06 -4.26
CA GLU A 53 6.51 -22.24 -4.77
C GLU A 53 6.32 -22.44 -6.30
N THR A 54 5.12 -22.14 -6.84
CA THR A 54 4.77 -22.44 -8.23
C THR A 54 4.87 -21.25 -9.18
N ILE A 55 4.74 -20.02 -8.68
CA ILE A 55 4.85 -18.78 -9.46
C ILE A 55 6.18 -18.07 -9.16
N GLY A 56 6.56 -18.00 -7.88
CA GLY A 56 7.69 -17.21 -7.42
C GLY A 56 7.32 -15.74 -7.23
N HIS A 57 8.16 -14.80 -7.71
CA HIS A 57 7.80 -13.38 -7.75
C HIS A 57 6.62 -13.13 -8.69
N ARG A 58 5.93 -12.01 -8.46
CA ARG A 58 4.70 -11.69 -9.21
C ARG A 58 4.78 -10.32 -9.91
N LEU A 59 6.00 -9.93 -10.32
CA LEU A 59 6.25 -8.61 -10.92
C LEU A 59 5.30 -8.36 -12.10
N THR A 60 4.60 -7.25 -12.07
CA THR A 60 3.65 -6.83 -13.11
C THR A 60 4.37 -6.76 -14.46
N GLY A 61 3.71 -7.22 -15.52
CA GLY A 61 4.32 -7.24 -16.84
C GLY A 61 5.22 -8.45 -17.12
N SER A 62 5.60 -9.21 -16.09
CA SER A 62 6.35 -10.44 -16.27
C SER A 62 5.43 -11.64 -16.59
N ALA A 63 6.02 -12.73 -17.08
CA ALA A 63 5.30 -14.00 -17.25
C ALA A 63 4.74 -14.52 -15.91
N ASN A 64 5.43 -14.28 -14.81
CA ASN A 64 5.00 -14.68 -13.48
C ASN A 64 3.87 -13.77 -12.94
N GLY A 65 3.91 -12.46 -13.21
CA GLY A 65 2.79 -11.56 -12.92
C GLY A 65 1.51 -12.00 -13.62
N LYS A 66 1.59 -12.36 -14.91
CA LYS A 66 0.44 -12.93 -15.64
C LYS A 66 -0.07 -14.24 -15.01
N LYS A 67 0.82 -15.14 -14.59
CA LYS A 67 0.41 -16.36 -13.87
C LYS A 67 -0.28 -16.04 -12.54
N ALA A 68 0.16 -15.01 -11.83
CA ALA A 68 -0.47 -14.58 -10.58
C ALA A 68 -1.90 -14.06 -10.81
N GLU A 69 -2.14 -13.24 -11.84
CA GLU A 69 -3.48 -12.82 -12.26
C GLU A 69 -4.38 -14.04 -12.56
N GLU A 70 -3.89 -14.99 -13.32
CA GLU A 70 -4.62 -16.23 -13.67
C GLU A 70 -4.87 -17.11 -12.44
N TYR A 71 -3.91 -17.20 -11.53
CA TYR A 71 -4.04 -17.93 -10.27
C TYR A 71 -5.17 -17.34 -9.40
N ALA A 72 -5.13 -16.03 -9.15
CA ALA A 72 -6.15 -15.34 -8.36
C ALA A 72 -7.54 -15.46 -8.98
N TYR A 73 -7.65 -15.30 -10.30
CA TYR A 73 -8.91 -15.49 -11.04
C TYR A 73 -9.47 -16.92 -10.87
N ASN A 74 -8.63 -17.92 -11.10
CA ASN A 74 -9.05 -19.31 -11.00
C ASN A 74 -9.42 -19.69 -9.55
N LEU A 75 -8.71 -19.16 -8.58
CA LEU A 75 -9.00 -19.36 -7.17
C LEU A 75 -10.39 -18.77 -6.80
N LEU A 76 -10.68 -17.54 -7.17
CA LEU A 76 -11.98 -16.90 -6.96
C LEU A 76 -13.11 -17.64 -7.71
N LYS A 77 -12.84 -18.09 -8.94
CA LYS A 77 -13.77 -18.93 -9.70
C LYS A 77 -14.07 -20.25 -8.96
N SER A 78 -13.05 -20.89 -8.39
CA SER A 78 -13.22 -22.12 -7.61
C SER A 78 -14.05 -21.93 -6.34
N TYR A 79 -14.05 -20.72 -5.76
CA TYR A 79 -14.91 -20.34 -4.64
C TYR A 79 -16.36 -20.08 -5.04
N GLY A 80 -16.67 -20.10 -6.36
CA GLY A 80 -18.02 -19.96 -6.88
C GLY A 80 -18.45 -18.53 -7.20
N TYR A 81 -17.49 -17.60 -7.41
CA TYR A 81 -17.81 -16.27 -7.94
C TYR A 81 -18.26 -16.39 -9.40
N LYS A 82 -19.46 -15.86 -9.69
CA LYS A 82 -20.02 -15.78 -11.04
C LYS A 82 -19.78 -14.41 -11.66
N ASP A 83 -19.87 -13.35 -10.85
CA ASP A 83 -19.50 -11.99 -11.22
C ASP A 83 -18.01 -11.83 -10.90
N LEU A 84 -17.19 -12.19 -11.88
CA LEU A 84 -15.73 -12.28 -11.82
C LEU A 84 -15.17 -11.91 -13.19
N HIS A 85 -14.30 -10.89 -13.22
CA HIS A 85 -13.70 -10.44 -14.47
C HIS A 85 -12.29 -9.92 -14.28
N TYR A 86 -11.56 -9.79 -15.39
CA TYR A 86 -10.32 -9.04 -15.47
C TYR A 86 -10.63 -7.59 -15.87
N GLN A 87 -9.99 -6.66 -15.20
CA GLN A 87 -9.95 -5.26 -15.59
C GLN A 87 -8.57 -4.95 -16.19
N PRO A 88 -8.44 -4.88 -17.54
CA PRO A 88 -7.16 -4.66 -18.19
C PRO A 88 -6.75 -3.17 -18.13
N PHE A 89 -5.44 -2.94 -18.02
CA PHE A 89 -4.82 -1.62 -18.16
C PHE A 89 -3.47 -1.75 -18.84
N GLU A 90 -2.97 -0.65 -19.40
CA GLU A 90 -1.64 -0.62 -20.03
C GLU A 90 -0.58 -0.22 -19.01
N VAL A 91 0.58 -0.88 -19.10
CA VAL A 91 1.74 -0.62 -18.24
C VAL A 91 3.02 -0.65 -19.07
N GLU A 92 3.94 0.27 -18.78
CA GLU A 92 5.32 0.16 -19.24
C GLU A 92 6.05 -0.82 -18.32
N SER A 93 6.04 -2.11 -18.71
CA SER A 93 6.71 -3.15 -17.92
C SER A 93 8.21 -2.90 -17.86
N TRP A 94 8.82 -3.26 -16.74
CA TRP A 94 10.27 -3.17 -16.58
C TRP A 94 10.79 -4.48 -15.99
N SER A 95 11.96 -4.91 -16.46
CA SER A 95 12.70 -6.01 -15.84
C SER A 95 14.19 -5.74 -15.88
N ARG A 96 14.87 -6.16 -14.81
CA ARG A 96 16.31 -5.95 -14.68
C ARG A 96 17.11 -6.91 -15.55
N GLY A 97 18.19 -6.41 -16.10
CA GLY A 97 19.19 -7.19 -16.79
C GLY A 97 20.52 -7.19 -16.02
N LYS A 98 21.63 -6.92 -16.72
CA LYS A 98 22.96 -6.91 -16.13
C LYS A 98 23.23 -5.57 -15.43
N LEU A 99 23.96 -5.63 -14.31
CA LEU A 99 24.42 -4.45 -13.58
C LEU A 99 25.88 -4.64 -13.17
N SER A 100 26.67 -3.58 -13.33
CA SER A 100 28.00 -3.43 -12.73
C SER A 100 28.10 -2.05 -12.09
N VAL A 101 28.49 -2.01 -10.81
CA VAL A 101 28.74 -0.76 -10.08
C VAL A 101 30.14 -0.85 -9.48
N THR A 102 30.97 0.16 -9.74
CA THR A 102 32.26 0.30 -9.08
C THR A 102 32.42 1.70 -8.52
N VAL A 103 33.12 1.85 -7.40
CA VAL A 103 33.37 3.14 -6.72
C VAL A 103 34.83 3.20 -6.28
N GLY A 104 35.47 4.35 -6.40
CA GLY A 104 36.85 4.56 -5.96
C GLY A 104 37.48 5.85 -6.50
N GLU A 105 38.78 6.01 -6.31
CA GLU A 105 39.56 7.00 -7.04
C GLU A 105 39.51 6.70 -8.55
N GLN A 106 39.66 7.72 -9.39
CA GLN A 106 39.40 7.63 -10.85
C GLN A 106 40.06 6.40 -11.50
N ASP A 107 41.29 6.08 -11.11
CA ASP A 107 42.07 4.98 -11.69
C ASP A 107 42.05 3.69 -10.87
N LYS A 108 41.29 3.65 -9.78
CA LYS A 108 41.22 2.53 -8.79
C LYS A 108 39.81 2.22 -8.38
N LEU A 109 38.90 2.06 -9.35
CA LEU A 109 37.50 1.71 -9.07
C LEU A 109 37.42 0.26 -8.57
N GLN A 110 36.68 0.06 -7.46
CA GLN A 110 36.44 -1.25 -6.83
C GLN A 110 34.98 -1.65 -6.96
N PRO A 111 34.66 -2.93 -7.20
CA PRO A 111 33.28 -3.41 -7.28
C PRO A 111 32.51 -3.15 -5.97
N VAL A 112 31.24 -2.76 -6.13
CA VAL A 112 30.29 -2.60 -5.01
C VAL A 112 29.05 -3.44 -5.31
N LYS A 113 28.61 -4.24 -4.32
CA LYS A 113 27.38 -5.02 -4.44
C LYS A 113 26.19 -4.07 -4.52
N ALA A 114 25.44 -4.16 -5.61
CA ALA A 114 24.33 -3.25 -5.88
C ALA A 114 23.17 -3.97 -6.58
N VAL A 115 22.00 -3.34 -6.56
CA VAL A 115 20.82 -3.75 -7.33
C VAL A 115 20.27 -2.53 -8.10
N THR A 116 19.83 -2.75 -9.33
CA THR A 116 19.15 -1.72 -10.11
C THR A 116 17.77 -1.42 -9.49
N LEU A 117 17.44 -0.15 -9.32
CA LEU A 117 16.06 0.25 -9.01
C LEU A 117 15.23 0.25 -10.28
N ALA A 118 13.98 -0.19 -10.16
CA ALA A 118 13.08 -0.33 -11.31
C ALA A 118 12.80 1.01 -11.99
N HIS A 119 12.46 0.94 -13.28
CA HIS A 119 12.30 2.07 -14.20
C HIS A 119 13.60 2.85 -14.50
N SER A 120 14.77 2.34 -14.05
CA SER A 120 16.05 2.81 -14.59
C SER A 120 16.12 2.62 -16.11
N PRO A 121 16.94 3.41 -16.84
CA PRO A 121 17.04 3.33 -18.29
C PRO A 121 17.33 1.91 -18.79
N VAL A 122 16.85 1.58 -19.98
CA VAL A 122 17.12 0.29 -20.63
C VAL A 122 18.63 0.05 -20.80
N LYS A 123 19.41 1.10 -21.02
CA LYS A 123 20.86 1.02 -21.09
C LYS A 123 21.49 2.27 -20.48
N SER A 124 22.51 2.07 -19.67
CA SER A 124 23.38 3.14 -19.17
C SER A 124 24.80 2.61 -19.04
N ASP A 125 25.78 3.46 -19.33
CA ASP A 125 27.20 3.21 -19.13
C ASP A 125 27.87 4.56 -18.87
N ILE A 126 28.07 4.91 -17.62
CA ILE A 126 28.58 6.21 -17.18
C ILE A 126 29.68 6.06 -16.15
N THR A 127 30.73 6.89 -16.24
CA THR A 127 31.73 7.06 -15.18
C THR A 127 31.81 8.53 -14.84
N LEU A 128 31.38 8.90 -13.65
CA LEU A 128 31.28 10.29 -13.20
C LEU A 128 31.73 10.45 -11.76
N GLU A 129 32.07 11.68 -11.37
CA GLU A 129 32.34 12.05 -9.98
C GLU A 129 31.12 11.72 -9.12
N LEU A 130 31.35 11.09 -7.94
CA LEU A 130 30.34 10.76 -6.94
C LEU A 130 30.31 11.86 -5.87
N VAL A 131 29.12 12.32 -5.50
CA VAL A 131 28.95 13.37 -4.48
C VAL A 131 27.91 12.97 -3.43
N ASP A 132 28.24 13.17 -2.15
CA ASP A 132 27.31 12.94 -1.05
C ASP A 132 26.27 14.05 -0.97
N MET A 133 25.00 13.68 -1.12
CA MET A 133 23.84 14.56 -1.04
C MET A 133 22.98 14.27 0.21
N GLY A 134 23.59 13.72 1.26
CA GLY A 134 22.96 13.56 2.57
C GLY A 134 21.72 12.67 2.56
N ASN A 135 20.60 13.20 3.05
CA ASN A 135 19.32 12.50 3.04
C ASN A 135 18.62 12.53 1.67
N GLY A 136 19.14 13.28 0.70
CA GLY A 136 18.53 13.43 -0.63
C GLY A 136 17.21 14.19 -0.63
N LEU A 137 17.03 15.10 0.32
CA LEU A 137 15.86 15.98 0.42
C LEU A 137 16.09 17.26 -0.39
N GLU A 138 15.03 17.98 -0.75
CA GLU A 138 15.11 19.23 -1.50
C GLU A 138 16.10 20.23 -0.86
N GLU A 139 16.11 20.34 0.47
CA GLU A 139 17.01 21.23 1.23
C GLU A 139 18.50 20.87 1.07
N ASP A 140 18.83 19.57 0.89
CA ASP A 140 20.22 19.14 0.68
C ASP A 140 20.78 19.63 -0.66
N TYR A 141 19.91 19.76 -1.67
CA TYR A 141 20.26 20.28 -3.00
C TYR A 141 20.26 21.81 -3.03
N LEU A 142 19.30 22.45 -2.36
CA LEU A 142 19.23 23.92 -2.28
C LEU A 142 20.45 24.54 -1.58
N ALA A 143 21.04 23.83 -0.63
CA ALA A 143 22.25 24.28 0.07
C ALA A 143 23.47 24.46 -0.87
N ASN A 144 23.54 23.68 -1.95
CA ASN A 144 24.56 23.79 -3.01
C ASN A 144 24.04 23.19 -4.31
N PRO A 145 23.25 23.92 -5.11
CA PRO A 145 22.59 23.39 -6.31
C PRO A 145 23.54 22.86 -7.39
N ASP A 146 24.73 23.42 -7.50
CA ASP A 146 25.71 23.00 -8.53
C ASP A 146 26.55 21.78 -8.12
N LYS A 147 26.48 21.37 -6.84
CA LYS A 147 27.29 20.26 -6.31
C LYS A 147 27.07 18.97 -7.06
N VAL A 148 25.83 18.66 -7.46
CA VAL A 148 25.40 17.38 -8.07
C VAL A 148 25.31 17.46 -9.59
N LYS A 149 25.29 18.66 -10.17
CA LYS A 149 25.09 18.87 -11.60
C LYS A 149 26.14 18.15 -12.44
N GLY A 150 25.70 17.26 -13.31
CA GLY A 150 26.57 16.44 -14.16
C GLY A 150 27.26 15.27 -13.44
N LYS A 151 26.93 14.98 -12.18
CA LYS A 151 27.58 13.97 -11.34
C LYS A 151 26.59 12.87 -10.90
N ILE A 152 27.08 11.91 -10.12
CA ILE A 152 26.27 10.88 -9.49
C ILE A 152 26.01 11.28 -8.04
N ALA A 153 24.73 11.31 -7.65
CA ALA A 153 24.32 11.57 -6.28
C ALA A 153 24.41 10.30 -5.42
N LEU A 154 25.03 10.39 -4.24
CA LEU A 154 24.93 9.38 -3.20
C LEU A 154 23.99 9.90 -2.12
N VAL A 155 22.92 9.15 -1.82
CA VAL A 155 21.90 9.56 -0.81
C VAL A 155 21.59 8.42 0.14
N TYR A 156 21.18 8.76 1.37
CA TYR A 156 20.74 7.79 2.37
C TYR A 156 19.21 7.64 2.28
N LEU A 157 18.72 6.40 2.28
CA LEU A 157 17.28 6.15 2.15
C LEU A 157 16.47 6.64 3.36
N GLY A 158 16.98 6.41 4.56
CA GLY A 158 16.38 6.87 5.81
C GLY A 158 16.74 8.30 6.18
N VAL A 159 16.87 8.54 7.46
CA VAL A 159 17.37 9.79 8.04
C VAL A 159 18.75 9.51 8.65
N LEU A 160 19.76 10.23 8.20
CA LEU A 160 21.13 10.10 8.68
C LEU A 160 21.24 10.50 10.15
N PRO A 161 22.06 9.81 10.94
CA PRO A 161 22.44 10.27 12.27
C PRO A 161 22.99 11.69 12.23
N GLY A 162 22.56 12.54 13.18
CA GLY A 162 22.94 13.96 13.23
C GLY A 162 22.10 14.91 12.36
N SER A 163 21.10 14.42 11.64
CA SER A 163 20.11 15.26 10.96
C SER A 163 19.32 16.10 11.98
N LYS A 164 18.73 17.20 11.52
CA LYS A 164 17.91 18.08 12.38
C LYS A 164 16.73 17.29 12.97
N PRO A 165 16.35 17.54 14.24
CA PRO A 165 15.12 16.98 14.81
C PRO A 165 13.90 17.23 13.93
N GLY A 166 13.08 16.22 13.68
CA GLY A 166 11.90 16.31 12.82
C GLY A 166 12.17 16.17 11.32
N THR A 167 13.43 15.93 10.89
CA THR A 167 13.74 15.58 9.51
C THR A 167 12.91 14.35 9.11
N LYS A 168 12.13 14.49 8.04
CA LYS A 168 11.36 13.39 7.44
C LYS A 168 12.19 12.73 6.35
N THR A 169 11.91 11.46 6.09
CA THR A 169 12.43 10.80 4.90
C THR A 169 11.43 10.91 3.75
N LEU A 170 11.92 10.77 2.53
CA LEU A 170 11.13 10.64 1.32
C LEU A 170 11.31 9.24 0.75
N HIS A 171 10.36 8.82 -0.07
CA HIS A 171 10.48 7.57 -0.81
C HIS A 171 11.64 7.63 -1.81
N ARG A 172 12.23 6.48 -2.17
CA ARG A 172 13.36 6.38 -3.10
C ARG A 172 13.09 7.02 -4.47
N SER A 173 11.86 6.91 -4.97
CA SER A 173 11.45 7.53 -6.25
C SER A 173 11.42 9.05 -6.16
N GLU A 174 10.97 9.61 -5.04
CA GLU A 174 10.95 11.05 -4.79
C GLU A 174 12.38 11.60 -4.69
N LYS A 175 13.27 10.92 -3.97
CA LYS A 175 14.70 11.27 -3.91
C LYS A 175 15.36 11.24 -5.28
N THR A 176 14.99 10.27 -6.12
CA THR A 176 15.48 10.16 -7.51
C THR A 176 14.94 11.31 -8.37
N ALA A 177 13.67 11.68 -8.23
CA ALA A 177 13.08 12.81 -8.94
C ALA A 177 13.77 14.13 -8.56
N ILE A 178 14.05 14.36 -7.27
CA ILE A 178 14.78 15.53 -6.79
C ILE A 178 16.20 15.55 -7.36
N ALA A 179 16.96 14.44 -7.29
CA ALA A 179 18.29 14.36 -7.85
C ALA A 179 18.30 14.70 -9.34
N THR A 180 17.33 14.18 -10.09
CA THR A 180 17.16 14.46 -11.53
C THR A 180 16.86 15.94 -11.78
N LYS A 181 15.98 16.55 -11.00
CA LYS A 181 15.64 17.98 -11.07
C LYS A 181 16.85 18.87 -10.91
N TYR A 182 17.79 18.52 -10.02
CA TYR A 182 19.05 19.25 -9.80
C TYR A 182 20.20 18.83 -10.71
N GLY A 183 19.92 18.04 -11.76
CA GLY A 183 20.86 17.74 -12.82
C GLY A 183 21.85 16.61 -12.54
N ALA A 184 21.56 15.74 -11.56
CA ALA A 184 22.29 14.50 -11.39
C ALA A 184 22.23 13.66 -12.68
N LYS A 185 23.28 12.90 -12.97
CA LYS A 185 23.37 11.97 -14.11
C LYS A 185 23.26 10.50 -13.69
N GLY A 186 23.18 10.25 -12.40
CA GLY A 186 22.94 8.97 -11.78
C GLY A 186 22.66 9.14 -10.28
N ILE A 187 22.09 8.12 -9.66
CA ILE A 187 21.85 8.11 -8.23
C ILE A 187 22.19 6.74 -7.63
N ILE A 188 22.89 6.76 -6.50
CA ILE A 188 23.15 5.60 -5.66
C ILE A 188 22.43 5.82 -4.31
N ILE A 189 21.52 4.94 -3.97
CA ILE A 189 20.76 4.99 -2.72
C ILE A 189 21.34 3.99 -1.73
N ILE A 190 21.70 4.45 -0.54
CA ILE A 190 22.19 3.61 0.55
C ILE A 190 20.99 3.07 1.32
N ASN A 191 20.86 1.75 1.44
CA ASN A 191 19.80 1.12 2.23
C ASN A 191 20.02 1.32 3.75
N THR A 192 18.99 1.07 4.56
CA THR A 192 19.02 1.31 6.01
C THR A 192 19.30 0.09 6.88
N PRO A 193 18.84 -1.15 6.55
CA PRO A 193 19.12 -2.34 7.34
C PRO A 193 20.61 -2.73 7.34
N ASP A 194 21.06 -3.29 8.44
CA ASP A 194 22.38 -3.90 8.55
C ASP A 194 22.45 -5.24 7.77
N GLY A 195 23.66 -5.73 7.49
CA GLY A 195 23.87 -7.02 6.84
C GLY A 195 24.03 -6.95 5.32
N GLY A 196 24.29 -5.78 4.74
CA GLY A 196 24.49 -5.61 3.30
C GLY A 196 23.24 -5.90 2.47
N ILE A 197 22.05 -5.78 3.07
CA ILE A 197 20.77 -6.03 2.42
C ILE A 197 20.54 -4.99 1.32
N LEU A 198 20.22 -5.48 0.12
CA LEU A 198 19.90 -4.63 -1.04
C LEU A 198 18.39 -4.49 -1.15
N LEU A 199 17.92 -3.26 -1.26
CA LEU A 199 16.52 -2.93 -1.50
C LEU A 199 16.30 -2.63 -2.99
N THR A 200 15.28 -3.25 -3.58
CA THR A 200 14.76 -2.86 -4.90
C THR A 200 13.53 -1.96 -4.77
N GLY A 201 12.82 -1.76 -5.85
CA GLY A 201 11.61 -0.95 -5.93
C GLY A 201 11.71 0.08 -7.03
N THR A 202 10.62 0.79 -7.31
CA THR A 202 10.62 1.82 -8.36
C THR A 202 11.44 3.04 -7.96
N ALA A 203 12.26 3.53 -8.91
CA ALA A 203 12.89 4.84 -8.84
C ALA A 203 12.06 5.94 -9.54
N SER A 204 10.93 5.55 -10.15
CA SER A 204 10.02 6.44 -10.86
C SER A 204 8.83 6.84 -9.98
N VAL A 205 8.46 8.10 -10.01
CA VAL A 205 7.22 8.60 -9.38
C VAL A 205 5.99 8.46 -10.29
N THR A 206 6.19 8.07 -11.55
CA THR A 206 5.12 8.01 -12.57
C THR A 206 4.90 6.60 -13.15
N GLY A 207 5.71 5.61 -12.75
CA GLY A 207 5.72 4.29 -13.37
C GLY A 207 6.31 4.25 -14.79
N LYS A 208 6.98 5.32 -15.24
CA LYS A 208 7.67 5.40 -16.55
C LYS A 208 9.18 5.37 -16.36
N LEU A 209 9.92 5.04 -17.42
CA LEU A 209 11.37 5.08 -17.38
C LEU A 209 11.88 6.46 -16.95
N ILE A 210 12.86 6.47 -16.06
CA ILE A 210 13.57 7.68 -15.63
C ILE A 210 14.80 7.93 -16.52
N PRO A 211 15.29 9.18 -16.63
CA PRO A 211 16.37 9.53 -17.55
C PRO A 211 17.78 9.19 -17.04
N ILE A 212 17.93 8.77 -15.77
CA ILE A 212 19.23 8.50 -15.15
C ILE A 212 19.27 7.11 -14.53
N PRO A 213 20.43 6.41 -14.50
CA PRO A 213 20.55 5.15 -13.78
C PRO A 213 20.37 5.37 -12.28
N ALA A 214 19.56 4.50 -11.64
CA ALA A 214 19.32 4.47 -10.21
C ALA A 214 19.63 3.08 -9.65
N VAL A 215 20.46 3.04 -8.60
CA VAL A 215 20.89 1.79 -7.97
C VAL A 215 20.80 1.91 -6.44
N CYS A 216 20.64 0.76 -5.78
CA CYS A 216 20.72 0.66 -4.33
C CYS A 216 21.96 -0.17 -3.94
N ILE A 217 22.64 0.25 -2.87
CA ILE A 217 23.75 -0.44 -2.22
C ILE A 217 23.45 -0.71 -0.75
N GLY A 218 24.13 -1.67 -0.16
CA GLY A 218 23.99 -1.97 1.27
C GLY A 218 24.50 -0.84 2.18
N LYS A 219 24.00 -0.82 3.42
CA LYS A 219 24.31 0.22 4.41
C LYS A 219 25.81 0.35 4.67
N GLU A 220 26.47 -0.76 4.90
CA GLU A 220 27.90 -0.80 5.29
C GLU A 220 28.78 -0.23 4.17
N ASP A 221 28.55 -0.67 2.92
CA ASP A 221 29.26 -0.14 1.76
C ASP A 221 28.99 1.35 1.57
N GLY A 222 27.73 1.75 1.69
CA GLY A 222 27.32 3.14 1.56
C GLY A 222 27.98 4.07 2.59
N LEU A 223 27.99 3.67 3.87
CA LEU A 223 28.62 4.47 4.94
C LEU A 223 30.14 4.52 4.78
N ARG A 224 30.78 3.44 4.35
CA ARG A 224 32.23 3.41 4.05
C ARG A 224 32.55 4.37 2.90
N ILE A 225 31.77 4.35 1.82
CA ILE A 225 31.94 5.28 0.68
C ILE A 225 31.76 6.73 1.13
N ARG A 226 30.76 7.04 1.98
CA ARG A 226 30.60 8.39 2.53
C ARG A 226 31.81 8.87 3.32
N GLN A 227 32.40 7.97 4.14
CA GLN A 227 33.63 8.28 4.88
C GLN A 227 34.79 8.59 3.93
N GLN A 228 34.96 7.82 2.85
CA GLN A 228 35.98 8.05 1.84
C GLN A 228 35.75 9.37 1.09
N LEU A 229 34.49 9.72 0.77
CA LEU A 229 34.13 11.00 0.15
C LEU A 229 34.48 12.22 1.03
N ALA A 230 34.41 12.07 2.36
CA ALA A 230 34.86 13.12 3.27
C ALA A 230 36.38 13.34 3.25
N ALA A 231 37.17 12.33 2.85
CA ALA A 231 38.62 12.39 2.74
C ALA A 231 39.11 12.82 1.33
N GLY A 232 38.32 12.62 0.28
CA GLY A 232 38.75 12.94 -1.08
C GLY A 232 37.68 12.72 -2.15
N LYS A 233 38.04 12.99 -3.39
CA LYS A 233 37.14 12.78 -4.54
C LYS A 233 37.05 11.30 -4.89
N LEU A 234 35.82 10.84 -5.12
CA LEU A 234 35.54 9.51 -5.65
C LEU A 234 34.76 9.61 -6.96
N TYR A 235 34.87 8.57 -7.76
CA TYR A 235 34.12 8.35 -8.98
C TYR A 235 33.31 7.06 -8.85
N SER A 236 32.22 6.98 -9.59
CA SER A 236 31.46 5.74 -9.75
C SER A 236 31.28 5.44 -11.23
N HIS A 237 31.50 4.19 -11.62
CA HIS A 237 31.06 3.64 -12.87
C HIS A 237 29.80 2.82 -12.68
N ILE A 238 28.74 3.13 -13.43
CA ILE A 238 27.46 2.42 -13.43
C ILE A 238 27.18 1.95 -14.85
N ALA A 239 27.27 0.65 -15.09
CA ALA A 239 26.88 0.02 -16.35
C ALA A 239 25.71 -0.92 -16.11
N MET A 240 24.61 -0.71 -16.86
CA MET A 240 23.40 -1.54 -16.76
C MET A 240 22.74 -1.78 -18.10
N THR A 241 22.04 -2.90 -18.18
CA THR A 241 21.07 -3.20 -19.23
C THR A 241 19.80 -3.70 -18.59
N ASN A 242 18.65 -3.18 -19.00
CA ASN A 242 17.32 -3.55 -18.53
C ASN A 242 16.41 -3.78 -19.74
N PHE A 243 15.18 -4.21 -19.49
CA PHE A 243 14.17 -4.41 -20.54
C PHE A 243 12.93 -3.60 -20.16
N SER A 244 12.29 -3.01 -21.16
CA SER A 244 11.02 -2.29 -21.00
C SER A 244 10.19 -2.42 -22.26
N GLY A 245 8.88 -2.39 -22.11
CA GLY A 245 7.93 -2.43 -23.21
C GLY A 245 6.50 -2.29 -22.71
N MET A 246 5.63 -1.71 -23.55
CA MET A 246 4.22 -1.57 -23.23
C MET A 246 3.53 -2.93 -23.29
N ILE A 247 2.82 -3.28 -22.22
CA ILE A 247 2.01 -4.51 -22.12
C ILE A 247 0.66 -4.21 -21.49
N LYS A 248 -0.24 -5.20 -21.53
CA LYS A 248 -1.48 -5.18 -20.74
C LYS A 248 -1.33 -6.05 -19.51
N ALA A 249 -1.52 -5.45 -18.34
CA ALA A 249 -1.74 -6.14 -17.07
C ALA A 249 -3.23 -6.09 -16.69
N ARG A 250 -3.64 -6.81 -15.66
CA ARG A 250 -5.07 -6.95 -15.33
C ARG A 250 -5.28 -7.02 -13.83
N ASN A 251 -6.09 -6.13 -13.30
CA ASN A 251 -6.68 -6.38 -11.98
C ASN A 251 -7.67 -7.57 -12.08
N VAL A 252 -7.86 -8.27 -10.97
CA VAL A 252 -8.87 -9.33 -10.86
C VAL A 252 -9.95 -8.85 -9.92
N VAL A 253 -11.19 -8.78 -10.40
CA VAL A 253 -12.34 -8.24 -9.66
C VAL A 253 -13.41 -9.30 -9.49
N ALA A 254 -13.82 -9.53 -8.22
CA ALA A 254 -14.91 -10.45 -7.87
C ALA A 254 -15.97 -9.73 -7.05
N THR A 255 -17.24 -9.88 -7.41
CA THR A 255 -18.34 -9.10 -6.84
C THR A 255 -19.35 -9.97 -6.08
N ILE A 256 -19.79 -9.48 -4.93
CA ILE A 256 -21.01 -9.92 -4.23
C ILE A 256 -22.00 -8.76 -4.24
N LYS A 257 -23.08 -8.91 -4.99
CA LYS A 257 -24.13 -7.88 -5.09
C LYS A 257 -24.85 -7.70 -3.77
N GLY A 258 -25.04 -6.47 -3.34
CA GLY A 258 -25.75 -6.09 -2.13
C GLY A 258 -27.24 -6.42 -2.16
N LYS A 259 -27.83 -6.68 -0.99
CA LYS A 259 -29.26 -7.01 -0.85
C LYS A 259 -30.18 -5.79 -0.98
N LYS A 260 -29.83 -4.68 -0.30
CA LYS A 260 -30.74 -3.53 -0.14
C LYS A 260 -30.27 -2.29 -0.92
N VAL A 261 -28.96 -2.03 -0.91
CA VAL A 261 -28.35 -0.86 -1.56
C VAL A 261 -27.26 -1.30 -2.55
N PRO A 262 -27.62 -2.08 -3.59
CA PRO A 262 -26.65 -2.69 -4.49
C PRO A 262 -25.85 -1.67 -5.34
N THR A 263 -26.29 -0.41 -5.38
CA THR A 263 -25.58 0.68 -6.06
C THR A 263 -24.45 1.27 -5.22
N GLU A 264 -24.45 1.08 -3.91
CA GLU A 264 -23.34 1.45 -3.05
C GLU A 264 -22.34 0.30 -2.94
N LYS A 265 -21.06 0.61 -3.09
CA LYS A 265 -19.99 -0.39 -3.14
C LYS A 265 -18.95 -0.17 -2.05
N ILE A 266 -18.56 -1.26 -1.42
CA ILE A 266 -17.36 -1.34 -0.58
C ILE A 266 -16.32 -2.13 -1.35
N VAL A 267 -15.19 -1.49 -1.65
CA VAL A 267 -14.04 -2.14 -2.28
C VAL A 267 -13.11 -2.64 -1.19
N ILE A 268 -12.63 -3.85 -1.33
CA ILE A 268 -11.56 -4.41 -0.51
C ILE A 268 -10.51 -5.00 -1.43
N GLY A 269 -9.25 -4.67 -1.20
CA GLY A 269 -8.17 -5.16 -2.04
C GLY A 269 -6.80 -5.07 -1.39
N GLY A 270 -5.85 -5.52 -2.13
CA GLY A 270 -4.43 -5.41 -1.91
C GLY A 270 -3.71 -5.78 -3.19
N HIS A 271 -2.49 -5.32 -3.35
CA HIS A 271 -1.77 -5.64 -4.56
C HIS A 271 -1.31 -7.10 -4.59
N LEU A 272 -1.46 -7.70 -5.76
CA LEU A 272 -1.09 -9.08 -6.01
C LEU A 272 0.34 -9.21 -6.52
N ASP A 273 0.84 -8.15 -7.17
CA ASP A 273 2.22 -8.10 -7.65
C ASP A 273 3.25 -8.04 -6.52
N SER A 274 4.49 -8.25 -6.86
CA SER A 274 5.63 -8.18 -5.96
C SER A 274 6.91 -8.00 -6.76
N TRP A 275 7.96 -7.51 -6.10
CA TRP A 275 9.29 -7.39 -6.72
C TRP A 275 9.92 -8.76 -7.02
N ASP A 276 10.88 -8.74 -7.95
CA ASP A 276 11.53 -9.90 -8.56
C ASP A 276 12.74 -10.46 -7.80
N LEU A 277 13.19 -9.82 -6.71
CA LEU A 277 14.35 -10.31 -5.94
C LEU A 277 14.02 -11.52 -5.06
N ALA A 278 12.75 -11.65 -4.67
CA ALA A 278 12.27 -12.75 -3.83
C ALA A 278 10.87 -13.20 -4.27
N THR A 279 10.11 -13.82 -3.37
CA THR A 279 8.77 -14.32 -3.69
C THR A 279 7.66 -13.35 -3.31
N GLY A 280 7.97 -12.22 -2.65
CA GLY A 280 6.97 -11.25 -2.19
C GLY A 280 5.97 -11.87 -1.24
N ALA A 281 6.44 -12.68 -0.30
CA ALA A 281 5.55 -13.36 0.63
C ALA A 281 4.97 -12.40 1.66
N ILE A 282 5.76 -11.43 2.11
CA ILE A 282 5.36 -10.38 3.03
C ILE A 282 4.79 -9.20 2.25
N ASP A 283 5.49 -8.74 1.21
CA ASP A 283 5.08 -7.65 0.35
C ASP A 283 4.65 -8.15 -1.04
N ASN A 284 3.38 -8.29 -1.31
CA ASN A 284 2.21 -8.20 -0.42
C ASN A 284 1.44 -9.53 -0.37
N GLY A 285 2.17 -10.65 -0.27
CA GLY A 285 1.53 -11.97 -0.20
C GLY A 285 0.57 -12.11 0.99
N ILE A 286 1.00 -11.69 2.20
CA ILE A 286 0.15 -11.80 3.40
C ILE A 286 -1.12 -10.95 3.29
N GLY A 287 -1.09 -9.79 2.65
CA GLY A 287 -2.27 -8.94 2.44
C GLY A 287 -3.19 -9.50 1.36
N SER A 288 -2.68 -9.69 0.15
CA SER A 288 -3.49 -10.11 -1.01
C SER A 288 -4.12 -11.51 -0.82
N PHE A 289 -3.38 -12.48 -0.28
CA PHE A 289 -3.93 -13.82 -0.02
C PHE A 289 -4.88 -13.85 1.18
N SER A 290 -4.76 -12.91 2.13
CA SER A 290 -5.79 -12.71 3.14
C SER A 290 -7.09 -12.18 2.54
N VAL A 291 -7.04 -11.24 1.58
CA VAL A 291 -8.24 -10.75 0.86
C VAL A 291 -8.88 -11.88 0.03
N LEU A 292 -8.09 -12.72 -0.65
CA LEU A 292 -8.60 -13.89 -1.37
C LEU A 292 -9.32 -14.88 -0.43
N ASP A 293 -8.81 -15.08 0.80
CA ASP A 293 -9.46 -15.97 1.76
C ASP A 293 -10.70 -15.32 2.43
N MET A 294 -10.73 -14.00 2.60
CA MET A 294 -11.96 -13.30 2.96
C MET A 294 -13.04 -13.52 1.90
N ALA A 295 -12.69 -13.43 0.62
CA ALA A 295 -13.61 -13.73 -0.48
C ALA A 295 -14.11 -15.19 -0.42
N ARG A 296 -13.23 -16.17 -0.11
CA ARG A 296 -13.62 -17.57 0.13
C ARG A 296 -14.64 -17.68 1.25
N SER A 297 -14.35 -17.07 2.40
CA SER A 297 -15.23 -17.14 3.58
C SER A 297 -16.59 -16.53 3.30
N PHE A 298 -16.67 -15.37 2.65
CA PHE A 298 -17.93 -14.74 2.26
C PHE A 298 -18.77 -15.66 1.37
N LYS A 299 -18.18 -16.32 0.40
CA LYS A 299 -18.90 -17.26 -0.49
C LYS A 299 -19.32 -18.53 0.23
N LYS A 300 -18.44 -19.13 1.02
CA LYS A 300 -18.72 -20.36 1.76
C LYS A 300 -19.85 -20.18 2.76
N LEU A 301 -19.90 -19.04 3.43
CA LEU A 301 -20.90 -18.70 4.43
C LEU A 301 -22.18 -18.07 3.83
N ASN A 302 -22.23 -17.91 2.50
CA ASN A 302 -23.31 -17.20 1.80
C ASN A 302 -23.58 -15.81 2.37
N LEU A 303 -22.51 -15.09 2.76
CA LEU A 303 -22.64 -13.73 3.29
C LEU A 303 -23.06 -12.78 2.18
N GLN A 304 -24.16 -12.11 2.37
CA GLN A 304 -24.67 -11.11 1.43
C GLN A 304 -25.09 -9.87 2.22
N PRO A 305 -24.19 -8.88 2.40
CA PRO A 305 -24.50 -7.64 3.11
C PRO A 305 -25.46 -6.74 2.32
N ASP A 306 -25.87 -5.63 2.92
CA ASP A 306 -26.82 -4.70 2.30
C ASP A 306 -26.22 -3.97 1.09
N ARG A 307 -24.90 -3.69 1.08
CA ARG A 307 -24.14 -3.06 -0.02
C ARG A 307 -23.33 -4.08 -0.81
N THR A 308 -23.05 -3.74 -2.04
CA THR A 308 -22.16 -4.53 -2.90
C THR A 308 -20.74 -4.53 -2.35
N VAL A 309 -20.10 -5.68 -2.38
CA VAL A 309 -18.68 -5.86 -2.03
C VAL A 309 -17.92 -6.26 -3.29
N GLU A 310 -16.84 -5.56 -3.60
CA GLU A 310 -15.89 -5.91 -4.64
C GLU A 310 -14.55 -6.28 -4.01
N PHE A 311 -14.09 -7.51 -4.23
CA PHE A 311 -12.76 -7.99 -3.89
C PHE A 311 -11.86 -7.75 -5.10
N VAL A 312 -10.83 -6.93 -4.93
CA VAL A 312 -9.95 -6.53 -6.03
C VAL A 312 -8.51 -6.91 -5.72
N MET A 313 -7.92 -7.72 -6.59
CA MET A 313 -6.48 -7.98 -6.60
C MET A 313 -5.85 -7.01 -7.59
N PHE A 314 -5.19 -5.98 -7.09
CA PHE A 314 -4.53 -4.98 -7.91
C PHE A 314 -3.20 -5.50 -8.45
N MET A 315 -2.83 -5.05 -9.66
CA MET A 315 -1.51 -5.28 -10.25
C MET A 315 -0.83 -3.95 -10.50
N GLY A 316 0.50 -3.91 -10.45
CA GLY A 316 1.28 -2.71 -10.72
C GLY A 316 1.27 -1.67 -9.59
N GLU A 317 1.00 -2.09 -8.37
CA GLU A 317 1.17 -1.25 -7.20
C GLU A 317 2.62 -0.82 -7.07
N GLU A 318 3.52 -1.80 -7.08
CA GLU A 318 4.96 -1.69 -6.94
C GLU A 318 5.62 -0.77 -8.01
N GLU A 319 4.99 -0.65 -9.15
CA GLU A 319 5.44 0.16 -10.28
C GLU A 319 4.79 1.55 -10.33
N GLY A 320 4.00 1.92 -9.32
CA GLY A 320 3.41 3.25 -9.16
C GLY A 320 1.90 3.27 -9.10
N LEU A 321 1.27 2.31 -8.42
CA LEU A 321 -0.18 2.22 -8.15
C LEU A 321 -1.02 2.09 -9.44
N LEU A 322 -0.46 1.43 -10.48
CA LEU A 322 -1.03 1.51 -11.83
C LEU A 322 -2.41 0.86 -11.93
N GLY A 323 -2.60 -0.29 -11.27
CA GLY A 323 -3.88 -1.00 -11.27
C GLY A 323 -4.97 -0.29 -10.48
N SER A 324 -4.67 0.23 -9.31
CA SER A 324 -5.63 0.98 -8.50
C SER A 324 -5.98 2.35 -9.12
N LYS A 325 -5.00 3.01 -9.77
CA LYS A 325 -5.27 4.19 -10.62
C LYS A 325 -6.23 3.86 -11.75
N ALA A 326 -5.95 2.79 -12.50
CA ALA A 326 -6.81 2.35 -13.61
C ALA A 326 -8.24 2.03 -13.13
N TYR A 327 -8.38 1.39 -11.96
CA TYR A 327 -9.69 1.11 -11.36
C TYR A 327 -10.49 2.41 -11.07
N VAL A 328 -9.85 3.38 -10.43
CA VAL A 328 -10.47 4.66 -10.07
C VAL A 328 -10.77 5.49 -11.33
N GLU A 329 -9.83 5.57 -12.27
CA GLU A 329 -10.01 6.28 -13.55
C GLU A 329 -11.18 5.73 -14.38
N GLU A 330 -11.34 4.40 -14.42
CA GLU A 330 -12.48 3.75 -15.06
C GLU A 330 -13.78 4.11 -14.34
N ALA A 331 -13.79 4.11 -13.00
CA ALA A 331 -14.97 4.52 -12.23
C ALA A 331 -15.35 5.98 -12.47
N VAL A 332 -14.38 6.88 -12.62
CA VAL A 332 -14.59 8.29 -13.00
C VAL A 332 -15.17 8.39 -14.41
N LYS A 333 -14.54 7.72 -15.38
CA LYS A 333 -14.98 7.70 -16.79
C LYS A 333 -16.41 7.19 -16.94
N ASN A 334 -16.76 6.14 -16.23
CA ASN A 334 -18.09 5.51 -16.25
C ASN A 334 -19.09 6.19 -15.32
N LYS A 335 -18.70 7.27 -14.62
CA LYS A 335 -19.51 7.99 -13.62
C LYS A 335 -19.99 7.11 -12.46
N SER A 336 -19.32 6.00 -12.21
CA SER A 336 -19.61 5.09 -11.09
C SER A 336 -18.83 5.41 -9.82
N ILE A 337 -17.94 6.40 -9.85
CA ILE A 337 -17.13 6.83 -8.70
C ILE A 337 -17.99 7.18 -7.47
N ALA A 338 -19.18 7.78 -7.67
CA ALA A 338 -20.11 8.11 -6.59
C ALA A 338 -20.74 6.87 -5.90
N GLN A 339 -20.64 5.69 -6.50
CA GLN A 339 -21.08 4.43 -5.91
C GLN A 339 -20.07 3.88 -4.88
N LEU A 340 -18.80 4.31 -4.95
CA LEU A 340 -17.74 3.86 -4.06
C LEU A 340 -17.87 4.55 -2.70
N ARG A 341 -18.26 3.80 -1.67
CA ARG A 341 -18.50 4.31 -0.32
C ARG A 341 -17.30 4.14 0.61
N TYR A 342 -16.47 3.13 0.35
CA TYR A 342 -15.28 2.81 1.13
C TYR A 342 -14.30 1.96 0.32
N MET A 343 -13.00 2.15 0.57
CA MET A 343 -11.95 1.26 0.11
C MET A 343 -11.16 0.74 1.32
N LEU A 344 -11.09 -0.57 1.48
CA LEU A 344 -10.30 -1.25 2.51
C LEU A 344 -9.03 -1.82 1.87
N ASN A 345 -7.88 -1.32 2.27
CA ASN A 345 -6.58 -1.71 1.73
C ASN A 345 -5.84 -2.66 2.66
N TYR A 346 -5.31 -3.73 2.08
CA TYR A 346 -4.52 -4.73 2.80
C TYR A 346 -3.16 -4.89 2.13
N ASP A 347 -2.22 -4.10 2.62
CA ASP A 347 -0.85 -4.09 2.19
C ASP A 347 0.03 -4.37 3.41
N MET A 348 0.80 -5.46 3.35
CA MET A 348 1.61 -5.99 4.45
C MET A 348 0.89 -6.09 5.80
N THR A 349 -0.44 -6.21 5.77
CA THR A 349 -1.27 -6.28 6.98
C THR A 349 -1.17 -7.65 7.62
N ASN A 350 -0.71 -7.69 8.88
CA ASN A 350 -0.57 -8.92 9.65
C ASN A 350 -1.12 -8.73 11.07
N ASP A 351 -1.90 -9.68 11.55
CA ASP A 351 -2.40 -9.78 12.94
C ASP A 351 -2.96 -8.44 13.50
N PRO A 352 -3.95 -7.81 12.87
CA PRO A 352 -4.43 -6.50 13.26
C PRO A 352 -4.97 -6.49 14.69
N LYS A 353 -4.65 -5.44 15.44
CA LYS A 353 -5.11 -5.22 16.82
C LYS A 353 -6.25 -4.21 16.91
N GLY A 354 -6.61 -3.64 15.77
CA GLY A 354 -7.65 -2.65 15.62
C GLY A 354 -7.88 -2.28 14.17
N PHE A 355 -8.53 -1.16 13.95
CA PHE A 355 -8.86 -0.66 12.63
C PHE A 355 -8.41 0.78 12.46
N SER A 356 -8.14 1.16 11.22
CA SER A 356 -7.79 2.53 10.84
C SER A 356 -8.66 3.03 9.69
N THR A 357 -8.81 4.34 9.59
CA THR A 357 -9.54 4.98 8.49
C THR A 357 -9.11 6.43 8.29
N THR A 358 -9.33 6.96 7.08
CA THR A 358 -9.19 8.39 6.79
C THR A 358 -10.39 9.22 7.26
N ALA A 359 -11.54 8.56 7.57
CA ALA A 359 -12.81 9.21 7.92
C ALA A 359 -13.08 9.11 9.43
N GLU A 360 -12.89 10.21 10.17
CA GLU A 360 -13.15 10.29 11.62
C GLU A 360 -14.61 9.94 11.96
N GLU A 361 -15.54 10.28 11.09
CA GLU A 361 -16.98 10.03 11.24
C GLU A 361 -17.31 8.53 11.31
N SER A 362 -16.41 7.67 10.85
CA SER A 362 -16.57 6.22 10.95
C SER A 362 -16.18 5.63 12.30
N LYS A 363 -15.63 6.42 13.21
CA LYS A 363 -15.10 5.95 14.51
C LYS A 363 -16.07 5.09 15.28
N GLU A 364 -17.30 5.55 15.48
CA GLU A 364 -18.30 4.82 16.24
C GLU A 364 -18.62 3.47 15.61
N LEU A 365 -18.78 3.42 14.28
CA LEU A 365 -19.04 2.17 13.54
C LEU A 365 -17.88 1.19 13.68
N PHE A 366 -16.66 1.67 13.45
CA PHE A 366 -15.45 0.83 13.51
C PHE A 366 -15.20 0.31 14.93
N GLN A 367 -15.40 1.14 15.96
CA GLN A 367 -15.25 0.73 17.35
C GLN A 367 -16.38 -0.23 17.79
N TYR A 368 -17.61 -0.08 17.28
CA TYR A 368 -18.69 -1.01 17.54
C TYR A 368 -18.39 -2.39 16.92
N ILE A 369 -17.99 -2.44 15.64
CA ILE A 369 -17.54 -3.68 14.97
C ILE A 369 -16.38 -4.31 15.74
N GLY A 370 -15.39 -3.50 16.10
CA GLY A 370 -14.24 -3.96 16.86
C GLY A 370 -14.56 -4.44 18.28
N SER A 371 -15.62 -3.91 18.91
CA SER A 371 -16.06 -4.37 20.23
C SER A 371 -16.62 -5.80 20.17
N ILE A 372 -17.36 -6.12 19.10
CA ILE A 372 -17.84 -7.48 18.85
C ILE A 372 -16.67 -8.41 18.55
N ALA A 373 -15.74 -8.00 17.66
CA ALA A 373 -14.55 -8.78 17.35
C ALA A 373 -13.73 -9.09 18.63
N ARG A 374 -13.55 -8.10 19.52
CA ARG A 374 -12.87 -8.26 20.80
C ARG A 374 -13.62 -9.18 21.76
N SER A 375 -14.96 -9.18 21.75
CA SER A 375 -15.75 -10.08 22.59
C SER A 375 -15.61 -11.54 22.15
N ILE A 376 -15.37 -11.79 20.85
CA ILE A 376 -15.13 -13.11 20.28
C ILE A 376 -13.68 -13.56 20.58
N ASP A 377 -12.71 -12.65 20.43
CA ASP A 377 -11.31 -12.92 20.73
C ASP A 377 -10.61 -11.68 21.31
N SER A 378 -10.19 -11.79 22.57
CA SER A 378 -9.53 -10.70 23.32
C SER A 378 -8.13 -10.36 22.82
N SER A 379 -7.55 -11.14 21.90
CA SER A 379 -6.29 -10.79 21.21
C SER A 379 -6.46 -9.57 20.32
N PHE A 380 -7.66 -9.33 19.79
CA PHE A 380 -8.03 -8.10 19.13
C PHE A 380 -8.29 -7.00 20.18
N LYS A 381 -7.55 -5.90 20.10
CA LYS A 381 -7.56 -4.85 21.15
C LYS A 381 -8.58 -3.74 20.91
N ASN A 382 -9.26 -3.76 19.78
CA ASN A 382 -10.18 -2.71 19.34
C ASN A 382 -9.54 -1.31 19.32
N GLN A 383 -8.26 -1.24 18.93
CA GLN A 383 -7.60 0.04 18.71
C GLN A 383 -8.24 0.75 17.51
N PHE A 384 -8.32 2.07 17.60
CA PHE A 384 -8.81 2.89 16.49
C PHE A 384 -7.80 3.98 16.17
N ARG A 385 -7.54 4.17 14.88
CA ARG A 385 -6.63 5.21 14.40
C ARG A 385 -7.25 5.94 13.23
N THR A 386 -7.00 7.25 13.14
CA THR A 386 -7.27 8.04 11.95
C THR A 386 -5.97 8.56 11.38
N GLY A 387 -5.94 8.73 10.08
CA GLY A 387 -4.77 9.26 9.37
C GLY A 387 -4.84 8.99 7.88
N ALA A 388 -3.94 9.63 7.16
CA ALA A 388 -3.76 9.44 5.74
C ALA A 388 -2.30 9.11 5.45
N GLY A 389 -2.07 8.30 4.44
CA GLY A 389 -0.76 7.93 3.92
C GLY A 389 -0.76 7.89 2.40
N LEU A 390 0.42 7.74 1.83
CA LEU A 390 0.65 7.54 0.40
C LEU A 390 1.33 6.19 0.17
N HIS A 391 1.56 5.86 -1.10
CA HIS A 391 2.34 4.71 -1.53
C HIS A 391 1.69 3.35 -1.23
N SER A 392 0.37 3.24 -1.47
CA SER A 392 -0.36 1.97 -1.59
C SER A 392 -1.70 2.18 -2.29
N ASP A 393 -2.40 1.11 -2.67
CA ASP A 393 -3.61 1.12 -3.52
C ASP A 393 -4.78 1.97 -3.00
N HIS A 394 -4.80 2.34 -1.72
CA HIS A 394 -5.78 3.27 -1.19
C HIS A 394 -5.59 4.71 -1.69
N GLN A 395 -4.38 5.08 -2.11
CA GLN A 395 -4.04 6.47 -2.49
C GLN A 395 -4.92 7.00 -3.64
N PRO A 396 -5.10 6.32 -4.78
CA PRO A 396 -5.95 6.82 -5.85
C PRO A 396 -7.40 7.06 -5.39
N PHE A 397 -7.94 6.19 -4.55
CA PHE A 397 -9.29 6.37 -3.97
C PHE A 397 -9.35 7.60 -3.06
N MET A 398 -8.38 7.75 -2.16
CA MET A 398 -8.28 8.90 -1.27
C MET A 398 -8.15 10.22 -2.03
N LEU A 399 -7.37 10.25 -3.12
CA LEU A 399 -7.22 11.44 -3.97
C LEU A 399 -8.52 11.85 -4.66
N TYR A 400 -9.46 10.93 -4.83
CA TYR A 400 -10.82 11.22 -5.32
C TYR A 400 -11.85 11.35 -4.19
N GLY A 401 -11.42 11.52 -2.93
CA GLY A 401 -12.28 11.81 -1.80
C GLY A 401 -13.03 10.61 -1.22
N ILE A 402 -12.69 9.39 -1.64
CA ILE A 402 -13.30 8.18 -1.13
C ILE A 402 -12.66 7.84 0.23
N PRO A 403 -13.45 7.58 1.28
CA PRO A 403 -12.93 7.10 2.56
C PRO A 403 -12.16 5.79 2.40
N THR A 404 -10.99 5.72 3.03
CA THR A 404 -10.16 4.50 3.01
C THR A 404 -9.89 4.01 4.42
N GLY A 405 -9.54 2.73 4.56
CA GLY A 405 -9.23 2.14 5.86
C GLY A 405 -8.76 0.69 5.74
N GLY A 406 -8.69 0.01 6.89
CA GLY A 406 -8.29 -1.40 6.96
C GLY A 406 -7.92 -1.85 8.35
N GLY A 407 -7.33 -3.04 8.46
CA GLY A 407 -6.74 -3.55 9.69
C GLY A 407 -5.51 -2.75 10.11
N SER A 408 -5.31 -2.56 11.41
CA SER A 408 -4.18 -1.79 11.92
C SER A 408 -3.63 -2.33 13.25
N GLY A 409 -2.45 -1.84 13.64
CA GLY A 409 -1.84 -2.11 14.94
C GLY A 409 -1.15 -3.46 15.09
N GLY A 410 -1.14 -4.29 14.06
CA GLY A 410 -0.27 -5.45 13.96
C GLY A 410 1.14 -5.07 13.48
N GLY A 411 2.13 -5.90 13.78
CA GLY A 411 3.49 -5.78 13.29
C GLY A 411 3.78 -6.81 12.21
N LEU A 412 4.81 -6.57 11.41
CA LEU A 412 5.28 -7.57 10.45
C LEU A 412 5.76 -8.84 11.19
N PRO A 413 5.46 -10.04 10.65
CA PRO A 413 5.81 -11.29 11.30
C PRO A 413 7.32 -11.53 11.25
N ASN A 414 7.85 -12.30 12.24
CA ASN A 414 9.19 -12.84 12.22
C ASN A 414 10.30 -11.83 11.88
N ASN A 415 10.15 -10.57 12.33
CA ASN A 415 11.07 -9.47 12.07
C ASN A 415 11.31 -9.23 10.56
N ALA A 416 10.27 -9.33 9.76
CA ALA A 416 10.35 -9.21 8.29
C ALA A 416 10.69 -7.81 7.78
N GLY A 417 10.64 -6.76 8.62
CA GLY A 417 10.90 -5.38 8.20
C GLY A 417 12.18 -5.16 7.39
N PRO A 418 13.35 -5.71 7.80
CA PRO A 418 14.57 -5.61 7.00
C PRO A 418 14.49 -6.25 5.61
N CYS A 419 13.56 -7.18 5.38
CA CYS A 419 13.36 -7.86 4.10
C CYS A 419 12.39 -7.14 3.14
N TYR A 420 11.87 -5.98 3.53
CA TYR A 420 11.04 -5.15 2.65
C TYR A 420 11.75 -4.88 1.32
N HIS A 421 11.13 -5.25 0.20
CA HIS A 421 11.68 -5.14 -1.15
C HIS A 421 13.06 -5.81 -1.34
N ALA A 422 13.40 -6.82 -0.56
CA ALA A 422 14.71 -7.46 -0.58
C ALA A 422 14.63 -8.95 -0.95
N ASP A 423 15.80 -9.56 -1.20
CA ASP A 423 15.93 -10.97 -1.58
C ASP A 423 15.55 -11.97 -0.47
N CYS A 424 15.36 -11.46 0.74
CA CYS A 424 14.93 -12.25 1.89
C CYS A 424 13.41 -12.21 2.14
N ASP A 425 12.59 -11.53 1.32
CA ASP A 425 11.12 -11.59 1.42
C ASP A 425 10.60 -12.95 0.92
N LYS A 426 10.62 -13.93 1.81
CA LYS A 426 10.32 -15.34 1.51
C LYS A 426 9.22 -15.88 2.42
N PHE A 427 8.59 -16.96 1.98
CA PHE A 427 7.50 -17.62 2.70
C PHE A 427 7.88 -18.04 4.14
N SER A 428 9.15 -18.30 4.43
CA SER A 428 9.62 -18.62 5.78
C SER A 428 9.40 -17.51 6.83
N LEU A 429 9.10 -16.29 6.38
CA LEU A 429 8.77 -15.16 7.26
C LEU A 429 7.27 -15.09 7.61
N VAL A 430 6.41 -15.85 6.92
CA VAL A 430 4.95 -15.76 7.08
C VAL A 430 4.51 -16.41 8.39
N ASP A 431 3.61 -15.73 9.11
CA ASP A 431 2.93 -16.25 10.30
C ASP A 431 1.49 -16.70 9.94
N GLU A 432 1.23 -18.00 10.05
CA GLU A 432 -0.07 -18.56 9.73
C GLU A 432 -1.19 -18.00 10.61
N GLN A 433 -0.95 -17.88 11.93
CA GLN A 433 -1.95 -17.35 12.84
C GLN A 433 -2.19 -15.86 12.61
N GLY A 434 -1.14 -15.11 12.30
CA GLY A 434 -1.23 -13.70 11.91
C GLY A 434 -2.12 -13.51 10.68
N MET A 435 -1.96 -14.34 9.64
CA MET A 435 -2.83 -14.32 8.47
C MET A 435 -4.28 -14.69 8.80
N LYS A 436 -4.53 -15.73 9.62
CA LYS A 436 -5.88 -16.07 10.09
C LYS A 436 -6.52 -14.90 10.84
N ASN A 437 -5.77 -14.22 11.68
CA ASN A 437 -6.24 -13.03 12.40
C ASN A 437 -6.57 -11.88 11.44
N THR A 438 -5.74 -11.67 10.42
CA THR A 438 -6.01 -10.69 9.37
C THR A 438 -7.31 -11.01 8.65
N VAL A 439 -7.49 -12.23 8.19
CA VAL A 439 -8.70 -12.67 7.47
C VAL A 439 -9.96 -12.48 8.33
N ARG A 440 -9.99 -13.03 9.55
CA ARG A 440 -11.22 -13.05 10.36
C ARG A 440 -11.63 -11.66 10.84
N PHE A 441 -10.71 -10.87 11.38
CA PHE A 441 -11.06 -9.55 11.89
C PHE A 441 -11.41 -8.58 10.76
N SER A 442 -10.73 -8.70 9.62
CA SER A 442 -11.01 -7.86 8.47
C SER A 442 -12.28 -8.26 7.73
N ALA A 443 -12.62 -9.55 7.69
CA ALA A 443 -13.91 -10.01 7.19
C ALA A 443 -15.09 -9.48 8.04
N MET A 444 -14.91 -9.39 9.37
CA MET A 444 -15.90 -8.77 10.27
C MET A 444 -16.03 -7.26 9.99
N LEU A 445 -14.90 -6.54 9.79
CA LEU A 445 -14.91 -5.13 9.42
C LEU A 445 -15.64 -4.92 8.10
N LEU A 446 -15.26 -5.68 7.07
CA LEU A 446 -15.86 -5.61 5.74
C LEU A 446 -17.36 -5.84 5.78
N TYR A 447 -17.79 -6.93 6.45
CA TYR A 447 -19.21 -7.25 6.59
C TYR A 447 -19.94 -6.13 7.34
N GLY A 448 -19.39 -5.68 8.48
CA GLY A 448 -19.98 -4.64 9.29
C GLY A 448 -20.18 -3.32 8.55
N ILE A 449 -19.19 -2.87 7.77
CA ILE A 449 -19.32 -1.66 6.94
C ILE A 449 -20.36 -1.87 5.83
N ALA A 450 -20.26 -2.99 5.11
CA ALA A 450 -21.13 -3.26 3.97
C ALA A 450 -22.59 -3.50 4.37
N ASP A 451 -22.83 -3.98 5.59
CA ASP A 451 -24.16 -4.26 6.13
C ASP A 451 -24.69 -3.16 7.09
N ALA A 452 -23.89 -2.12 7.35
CA ALA A 452 -24.28 -1.02 8.24
C ALA A 452 -25.57 -0.34 7.77
N PRO A 453 -26.51 -0.02 8.68
CA PRO A 453 -27.70 0.77 8.33
C PRO A 453 -27.33 2.11 7.69
N GLU A 454 -26.25 2.74 8.15
CA GLU A 454 -25.73 4.00 7.68
C GLU A 454 -24.21 3.99 7.68
N ILE A 455 -23.60 4.60 6.66
CA ILE A 455 -22.18 4.96 6.65
C ILE A 455 -22.10 6.49 6.74
N LYS A 456 -21.71 7.01 7.91
CA LYS A 456 -21.59 8.46 8.15
C LYS A 456 -20.46 9.10 7.33
N ALA A 457 -19.42 8.35 7.04
CA ALA A 457 -18.36 8.83 6.16
C ALA A 457 -18.91 9.15 4.77
N LYS A 458 -18.58 10.32 4.26
CA LYS A 458 -19.02 10.80 2.96
C LYS A 458 -17.87 10.78 1.95
N HIS A 459 -18.21 10.76 0.70
CA HIS A 459 -17.32 11.06 -0.39
C HIS A 459 -17.01 12.57 -0.34
N PHE A 460 -15.75 12.96 -0.18
CA PHE A 460 -15.35 14.37 -0.13
C PHE A 460 -15.49 15.03 -1.49
N THR A 461 -15.90 16.29 -1.50
CA THR A 461 -15.76 17.16 -2.68
C THR A 461 -14.26 17.38 -2.99
N ASP A 462 -13.98 17.99 -4.14
CA ASP A 462 -12.61 18.30 -4.53
C ASP A 462 -11.93 19.26 -3.54
N GLU A 463 -12.67 20.27 -3.05
CA GLU A 463 -12.20 21.21 -2.05
C GLU A 463 -11.95 20.56 -0.69
N GLU A 464 -12.86 19.68 -0.26
CA GLU A 464 -12.70 18.93 0.98
C GLU A 464 -11.51 17.98 0.90
N THR A 465 -11.30 17.33 -0.25
CA THR A 465 -10.14 16.47 -0.51
C THR A 465 -8.84 17.27 -0.43
N LYS A 466 -8.77 18.45 -1.08
CA LYS A 466 -7.62 19.37 -0.96
C LYS A 466 -7.33 19.71 0.49
N ALA A 467 -8.35 20.14 1.24
CA ALA A 467 -8.21 20.53 2.64
C ALA A 467 -7.74 19.35 3.52
N PHE A 468 -8.26 18.14 3.28
CA PHE A 468 -7.85 16.92 3.96
C PHE A 468 -6.38 16.58 3.70
N LEU A 469 -5.92 16.65 2.46
CA LEU A 469 -4.52 16.37 2.09
C LEU A 469 -3.55 17.40 2.69
N LEU A 470 -3.94 18.69 2.70
CA LEU A 470 -3.17 19.76 3.36
C LEU A 470 -3.05 19.50 4.87
N LYS A 471 -4.17 19.18 5.55
CA LYS A 471 -4.20 18.86 6.98
C LYS A 471 -3.25 17.70 7.34
N ASN A 472 -3.09 16.74 6.44
CA ASN A 472 -2.24 15.56 6.63
C ASN A 472 -0.81 15.75 6.10
N ASN A 473 -0.40 16.97 5.68
CA ASN A 473 0.93 17.29 5.15
C ASN A 473 1.32 16.46 3.90
N LEU A 474 0.35 16.15 3.03
CA LEU A 474 0.56 15.33 1.83
C LEU A 474 0.79 16.16 0.55
N LYS A 475 0.76 17.51 0.62
CA LYS A 475 0.95 18.36 -0.56
C LYS A 475 2.32 18.17 -1.22
N GLU A 476 3.39 18.28 -0.43
CA GLU A 476 4.76 18.23 -0.96
C GLU A 476 5.08 16.89 -1.67
N PRO A 477 4.88 15.70 -1.05
CA PRO A 477 5.13 14.45 -1.75
C PRO A 477 4.24 14.27 -2.98
N LEU A 478 2.99 14.72 -2.96
CA LEU A 478 2.11 14.69 -4.13
C LEU A 478 2.57 15.65 -5.25
N GLN A 479 3.17 16.81 -4.90
CA GLN A 479 3.78 17.70 -5.89
C GLN A 479 5.01 17.07 -6.54
N ILE A 480 5.86 16.41 -5.77
CA ILE A 480 7.03 15.68 -6.27
C ILE A 480 6.60 14.55 -7.22
N ALA A 481 5.52 13.84 -6.85
CA ALA A 481 4.94 12.77 -7.67
C ALA A 481 4.18 13.28 -8.91
N GLY A 482 3.91 14.59 -9.02
CA GLY A 482 3.09 15.16 -10.09
C GLY A 482 1.58 14.86 -9.94
N GLU A 483 1.13 14.47 -8.74
CA GLU A 483 -0.26 14.09 -8.46
C GLU A 483 -1.06 15.19 -7.73
N TRP A 484 -0.41 16.30 -7.36
CA TRP A 484 -1.09 17.47 -6.80
C TRP A 484 -1.79 18.26 -7.92
N ARG A 485 -3.11 18.07 -8.06
CA ARG A 485 -3.89 18.64 -9.18
C ARG A 485 -4.44 20.05 -8.95
N TRP A 486 -4.37 20.54 -7.71
CA TRP A 486 -4.93 21.86 -7.37
C TRP A 486 -3.93 22.97 -7.65
N LYS A 487 -4.42 24.02 -8.34
CA LYS A 487 -3.64 25.27 -8.55
C LYS A 487 -3.50 26.02 -7.23
N GLU A 488 -2.39 26.76 -7.10
CA GLU A 488 -2.16 27.67 -5.98
C GLU A 488 -3.01 28.91 -6.09
#